data_5b58dbf942d277d383ac10f97a6168ff
#
_entry.id   5b58dbf942d277d383ac10f97a6168ff
#
_cell.length_a   1.000
_cell.length_b   1.000
_cell.length_c   1.000
_cell.angle_alpha   90.00
_cell.angle_beta   90.00
_cell.angle_gamma   90.00
#
_symmetry.space_group_name_H-M   'P 1'
#
loop_
_entity.id
_entity.type
_entity.pdbx_description
1 polymer ?
#
loop_
_entity_poly.entity_id
_entity_poly.type
_entity_poly.pdbx_seq_one_letter_code
_entity_poly.pdbx_strand_id
1 'polypeptide(L)'
;HLHPRWQIVLFQLFEKLSSKTGNQFVMATHSPTFISPASIQYVSRVFIENQRSSIVRLNSAALPERKHLFNVVNTQNNERLFFADKVLLVEGLHDKIFFERVLGVVGAQYGVPPEHGLEIISVGGKGLFSAYKQILGACHVNHALIADRDYIEQIGTGEIKALFQVNATEIKEDVIANVKSIDGATLVARIDEAMASGAWGDAQNVWSYIKSRRVELKPNLTDDEKQKLNDFIVRKAQSEAVHLLKLGTLEAYLPEGYKSKDTDKLIRFVSSDTFWTDLPELPRQELEEIAKSVLGLAS
;
A
#
# COMPACT_ATOMS: atom_id res chain seq x y z
N HIS A 1 -30.48 7.89 -12.97
CA HIS A 1 -29.01 7.84 -12.96
C HIS A 1 -28.45 8.79 -14.01
N LEU A 2 -27.62 9.77 -13.59
CA LEU A 2 -27.00 10.72 -14.48
C LEU A 2 -25.65 10.15 -14.97
N HIS A 3 -25.38 10.24 -16.28
CA HIS A 3 -24.09 9.81 -16.86
C HIS A 3 -22.94 10.61 -16.21
N PRO A 4 -21.75 10.01 -15.92
CA PRO A 4 -20.64 10.69 -15.22
C PRO A 4 -20.26 12.04 -15.81
N ARG A 5 -20.23 12.19 -17.13
CA ARG A 5 -19.96 13.46 -17.79
C ARG A 5 -20.95 14.57 -17.37
N TRP A 6 -22.22 14.24 -17.25
CA TRP A 6 -23.26 15.19 -16.83
C TRP A 6 -23.19 15.49 -15.33
N GLN A 7 -22.70 14.56 -14.52
CA GLN A 7 -22.44 14.79 -13.12
C GLN A 7 -21.36 15.88 -12.93
N ILE A 8 -20.27 15.81 -13.72
CA ILE A 8 -19.21 16.85 -13.71
C ILE A 8 -19.79 18.22 -14.10
N VAL A 9 -20.56 18.28 -15.19
CA VAL A 9 -21.20 19.53 -15.64
C VAL A 9 -22.14 20.10 -14.58
N LEU A 10 -22.93 19.23 -13.93
CA LEU A 10 -23.86 19.63 -12.86
C LEU A 10 -23.09 20.19 -11.66
N PHE A 11 -22.01 19.56 -11.25
CA PHE A 11 -21.17 20.02 -10.16
C PHE A 11 -20.58 21.40 -10.44
N GLN A 12 -19.99 21.58 -11.63
CA GLN A 12 -19.48 22.89 -12.06
C GLN A 12 -20.57 23.97 -12.11
N LEU A 13 -21.79 23.60 -12.50
CA LEU A 13 -22.94 24.50 -12.47
C LEU A 13 -23.28 24.94 -11.04
N PHE A 14 -23.31 24.01 -10.09
CA PHE A 14 -23.57 24.30 -8.68
C PHE A 14 -22.49 25.19 -8.08
N GLU A 15 -21.21 24.94 -8.33
CA GLU A 15 -20.11 25.81 -7.90
C GLU A 15 -20.28 27.24 -8.46
N LYS A 16 -20.61 27.37 -9.75
CA LYS A 16 -20.83 28.66 -10.41
C LYS A 16 -22.05 29.39 -9.86
N LEU A 17 -23.14 28.68 -9.59
CA LEU A 17 -24.34 29.27 -9.00
C LEU A 17 -24.09 29.71 -7.56
N SER A 18 -23.46 28.87 -6.74
CA SER A 18 -23.10 29.19 -5.36
C SER A 18 -22.27 30.48 -5.29
N SER A 19 -21.24 30.58 -6.13
CA SER A 19 -20.35 31.74 -6.14
C SER A 19 -21.02 33.00 -6.62
N LYS A 20 -22.03 32.92 -7.54
CA LYS A 20 -22.70 34.09 -8.11
C LYS A 20 -23.90 34.55 -7.32
N THR A 21 -24.66 33.64 -6.71
CA THR A 21 -25.96 33.92 -6.10
C THR A 21 -25.95 33.77 -4.58
N GLY A 22 -24.84 33.28 -4.00
CA GLY A 22 -24.76 32.96 -2.58
C GLY A 22 -25.58 31.73 -2.17
N ASN A 23 -26.15 31.00 -3.09
CA ASN A 23 -26.91 29.80 -2.80
C ASN A 23 -25.99 28.69 -2.23
N GLN A 24 -26.53 27.95 -1.28
CA GLN A 24 -25.88 26.81 -0.69
C GLN A 24 -26.48 25.52 -1.25
N PHE A 25 -25.65 24.59 -1.72
CA PHE A 25 -26.06 23.30 -2.24
C PHE A 25 -25.59 22.20 -1.32
N VAL A 26 -26.46 21.28 -0.94
CA VAL A 26 -26.15 20.05 -0.20
C VAL A 26 -26.58 18.88 -1.07
N MET A 27 -25.65 17.96 -1.35
CA MET A 27 -25.88 16.79 -2.17
C MET A 27 -25.56 15.52 -1.40
N ALA A 28 -26.46 14.53 -1.44
CA ALA A 28 -26.16 13.16 -1.04
C ALA A 28 -25.92 12.31 -2.30
N THR A 29 -24.79 11.62 -2.35
CA THR A 29 -24.40 10.85 -3.53
C THR A 29 -23.49 9.67 -3.17
N HIS A 30 -23.54 8.60 -3.94
CA HIS A 30 -22.55 7.52 -3.95
C HIS A 30 -21.60 7.62 -5.17
N SER A 31 -21.70 8.72 -5.93
CA SER A 31 -20.86 8.89 -7.11
C SER A 31 -19.49 9.44 -6.75
N PRO A 32 -18.41 8.72 -7.07
CA PRO A 32 -17.04 9.18 -6.85
C PRO A 32 -16.69 10.40 -7.71
N THR A 33 -17.43 10.66 -8.77
CA THR A 33 -17.20 11.76 -9.72
C THR A 33 -17.17 13.14 -9.04
N PHE A 34 -17.82 13.28 -7.87
CA PHE A 34 -17.86 14.53 -7.11
C PHE A 34 -16.67 14.71 -6.15
N ILE A 35 -15.80 13.68 -6.04
CA ILE A 35 -14.62 13.73 -5.19
C ILE A 35 -13.40 14.12 -6.04
N SER A 36 -12.82 15.25 -5.71
CA SER A 36 -11.61 15.80 -6.36
C SER A 36 -10.72 16.46 -5.31
N PRO A 37 -9.45 16.74 -5.60
CA PRO A 37 -8.59 17.47 -4.68
C PRO A 37 -9.12 18.87 -4.29
N ALA A 38 -9.96 19.46 -5.11
CA ALA A 38 -10.60 20.75 -4.83
C ALA A 38 -11.86 20.62 -3.96
N SER A 39 -12.67 19.58 -4.21
CA SER A 39 -13.97 19.41 -3.55
C SER A 39 -13.91 18.62 -2.24
N ILE A 40 -12.85 17.84 -2.02
CA ILE A 40 -12.74 16.92 -0.88
C ILE A 40 -12.91 17.60 0.48
N GLN A 41 -12.49 18.85 0.63
CA GLN A 41 -12.65 19.63 1.84
C GLN A 41 -14.12 19.94 2.20
N TYR A 42 -15.04 19.79 1.24
CA TYR A 42 -16.47 19.99 1.41
C TYR A 42 -17.25 18.67 1.59
N VAL A 43 -16.54 17.54 1.53
CA VAL A 43 -17.14 16.21 1.65
C VAL A 43 -17.39 15.90 3.12
N SER A 44 -18.57 15.32 3.39
CA SER A 44 -18.90 14.69 4.65
C SER A 44 -19.24 13.24 4.36
N ARG A 45 -18.54 12.30 5.00
CA ARG A 45 -18.86 10.87 4.89
C ARG A 45 -19.90 10.50 5.93
N VAL A 46 -20.97 9.84 5.49
CA VAL A 46 -21.97 9.22 6.34
C VAL A 46 -21.73 7.72 6.36
N PHE A 47 -21.65 7.14 7.53
CA PHE A 47 -21.39 5.70 7.70
C PHE A 47 -22.13 5.15 8.92
N ILE A 48 -22.21 3.83 9.02
CA ILE A 48 -22.83 3.16 10.16
C ILE A 48 -21.75 2.67 11.11
N GLU A 49 -21.84 3.07 12.36
CA GLU A 49 -20.98 2.61 13.43
C GLU A 49 -21.84 2.21 14.63
N ASN A 50 -21.62 1.01 15.17
CA ASN A 50 -22.40 0.49 16.29
C ASN A 50 -23.94 0.60 16.07
N GLN A 51 -24.40 0.28 14.86
CA GLN A 51 -25.80 0.37 14.44
C GLN A 51 -26.39 1.80 14.45
N ARG A 52 -25.55 2.81 14.46
CA ARG A 52 -25.95 4.23 14.40
C ARG A 52 -25.31 4.91 13.21
N SER A 53 -26.04 5.82 12.60
CA SER A 53 -25.48 6.68 11.56
C SER A 53 -24.53 7.70 12.19
N SER A 54 -23.30 7.75 11.70
CA SER A 54 -22.27 8.71 12.07
C SER A 54 -21.89 9.56 10.87
N ILE A 55 -21.50 10.81 11.12
CA ILE A 55 -21.07 11.74 10.07
C ILE A 55 -19.69 12.27 10.45
N VAL A 56 -18.75 12.17 9.52
CA VAL A 56 -17.45 12.83 9.63
C VAL A 56 -17.27 13.82 8.49
N ARG A 57 -16.91 15.06 8.82
CA ARG A 57 -16.50 16.06 7.85
C ARG A 57 -15.02 15.99 7.64
N LEU A 58 -14.60 15.91 6.38
CA LEU A 58 -13.18 15.93 6.02
C LEU A 58 -12.60 17.31 6.33
N ASN A 59 -11.68 17.33 7.29
CA ASN A 59 -10.98 18.56 7.67
C ASN A 59 -9.70 18.67 6.83
N SER A 60 -9.51 19.81 6.17
CA SER A 60 -8.31 20.08 5.36
C SER A 60 -7.00 19.95 6.15
N ALA A 61 -7.02 20.22 7.46
CA ALA A 61 -5.85 20.04 8.33
C ALA A 61 -5.48 18.56 8.59
N ALA A 62 -6.43 17.64 8.43
CA ALA A 62 -6.23 16.20 8.58
C ALA A 62 -5.87 15.51 7.26
N LEU A 63 -5.92 16.23 6.14
CA LEU A 63 -5.59 15.70 4.82
C LEU A 63 -4.07 15.82 4.55
N PRO A 64 -3.51 14.92 3.73
CA PRO A 64 -2.11 15.02 3.32
C PRO A 64 -1.86 16.27 2.46
N GLU A 65 -0.60 16.60 2.26
CA GLU A 65 -0.21 17.69 1.37
C GLU A 65 -0.84 17.54 -0.02
N ARG A 66 -1.12 18.67 -0.69
CA ARG A 66 -1.81 18.73 -1.99
C ARG A 66 -1.26 17.76 -3.04
N LYS A 67 0.06 17.59 -3.10
CA LYS A 67 0.71 16.68 -4.03
C LYS A 67 0.29 15.23 -3.80
N HIS A 68 0.32 14.79 -2.55
CA HIS A 68 -0.06 13.43 -2.17
C HIS A 68 -1.57 13.23 -2.28
N LEU A 69 -2.36 14.23 -1.88
CA LEU A 69 -3.81 14.22 -2.05
C LEU A 69 -4.20 14.07 -3.54
N PHE A 70 -3.53 14.82 -4.43
CA PHE A 70 -3.75 14.72 -5.87
C PHE A 70 -3.46 13.30 -6.38
N ASN A 71 -2.36 12.69 -5.95
CA ASN A 71 -2.01 11.32 -6.35
C ASN A 71 -3.05 10.31 -5.86
N VAL A 72 -3.51 10.43 -4.61
CA VAL A 72 -4.51 9.49 -4.06
C VAL A 72 -5.85 9.62 -4.76
N VAL A 73 -6.32 10.85 -5.01
CA VAL A 73 -7.68 11.06 -5.57
C VAL A 73 -7.73 10.84 -7.08
N ASN A 74 -6.65 11.13 -7.82
CA ASN A 74 -6.66 11.00 -9.30
C ASN A 74 -6.15 9.66 -9.83
N THR A 75 -5.65 8.76 -8.99
CA THR A 75 -5.29 7.41 -9.42
C THR A 75 -6.55 6.61 -9.71
N GLN A 76 -6.57 5.86 -10.81
CA GLN A 76 -7.75 5.12 -11.26
C GLN A 76 -8.36 4.26 -10.15
N ASN A 77 -9.66 4.45 -9.92
CA ASN A 77 -10.50 3.75 -8.94
C ASN A 77 -10.20 4.01 -7.46
N ASN A 78 -9.36 4.97 -7.12
CA ASN A 78 -9.07 5.29 -5.72
C ASN A 78 -10.23 6.03 -5.03
N GLU A 79 -11.13 6.64 -5.79
CA GLU A 79 -12.35 7.24 -5.24
C GLU A 79 -13.23 6.24 -4.50
N ARG A 80 -13.12 4.92 -4.77
CA ARG A 80 -13.84 3.87 -4.05
C ARG A 80 -13.50 3.81 -2.57
N LEU A 81 -12.29 4.24 -2.18
CA LEU A 81 -11.87 4.26 -0.78
C LEU A 81 -12.82 5.05 0.13
N PHE A 82 -13.51 6.06 -0.41
CA PHE A 82 -14.43 6.90 0.38
C PHE A 82 -15.75 6.20 0.70
N PHE A 83 -16.09 5.13 -0.03
CA PHE A 83 -17.34 4.39 0.09
C PHE A 83 -17.14 2.99 0.69
N ALA A 84 -15.91 2.53 0.83
CA ALA A 84 -15.60 1.22 1.39
C ALA A 84 -15.83 1.18 2.90
N ASP A 85 -16.24 0.03 3.41
CA ASP A 85 -16.30 -0.23 4.85
C ASP A 85 -14.90 -0.50 5.42
N LYS A 86 -14.08 -1.19 4.62
CA LYS A 86 -12.69 -1.50 4.94
C LYS A 86 -11.83 -1.40 3.68
N VAL A 87 -10.59 -0.93 3.84
CA VAL A 87 -9.62 -0.84 2.75
C VAL A 87 -8.39 -1.67 3.10
N LEU A 88 -7.94 -2.49 2.15
CA LEU A 88 -6.62 -3.10 2.17
C LEU A 88 -5.70 -2.32 1.24
N LEU A 89 -4.63 -1.75 1.79
CA LEU A 89 -3.59 -1.09 1.03
C LEU A 89 -2.49 -2.09 0.69
N VAL A 90 -2.08 -2.11 -0.58
CA VAL A 90 -0.96 -2.91 -1.08
C VAL A 90 -0.03 -2.05 -1.91
N GLU A 91 1.23 -2.45 -2.09
CA GLU A 91 2.23 -1.60 -2.72
C GLU A 91 1.98 -1.39 -4.21
N GLY A 92 1.77 -2.48 -4.95
CA GLY A 92 1.70 -2.47 -6.40
C GLY A 92 0.53 -3.24 -7.00
N LEU A 93 0.47 -3.25 -8.34
CA LEU A 93 -0.55 -3.98 -9.08
C LEU A 93 -0.44 -5.49 -8.88
N HIS A 94 0.78 -6.03 -8.81
CA HIS A 94 1.02 -7.45 -8.58
C HIS A 94 0.46 -7.90 -7.23
N ASP A 95 0.73 -7.13 -6.16
CA ASP A 95 0.19 -7.39 -4.84
C ASP A 95 -1.34 -7.37 -4.87
N LYS A 96 -1.93 -6.37 -5.54
CA LYS A 96 -3.38 -6.28 -5.66
C LYS A 96 -3.96 -7.54 -6.30
N ILE A 97 -3.47 -7.94 -7.46
CA ILE A 97 -3.93 -9.13 -8.20
C ILE A 97 -3.81 -10.39 -7.33
N PHE A 98 -2.66 -10.54 -6.67
CA PHE A 98 -2.38 -11.70 -5.84
C PHE A 98 -3.27 -11.76 -4.60
N PHE A 99 -3.35 -10.67 -3.83
CA PHE A 99 -4.14 -10.62 -2.60
C PHE A 99 -5.65 -10.61 -2.85
N GLU A 100 -6.15 -10.11 -3.98
CA GLU A 100 -7.54 -10.31 -4.40
C GLU A 100 -7.88 -11.80 -4.47
N ARG A 101 -6.98 -12.60 -5.06
CA ARG A 101 -7.19 -14.05 -5.16
C ARG A 101 -7.04 -14.77 -3.81
N VAL A 102 -6.01 -14.44 -3.02
CA VAL A 102 -5.80 -15.00 -1.68
C VAL A 102 -7.02 -14.76 -0.79
N LEU A 103 -7.48 -13.52 -0.69
CA LEU A 103 -8.63 -13.15 0.13
C LEU A 103 -9.92 -13.80 -0.38
N GLY A 104 -10.09 -13.90 -1.71
CA GLY A 104 -11.23 -14.59 -2.30
C GLY A 104 -11.28 -16.09 -1.93
N VAL A 105 -10.14 -16.78 -1.99
CA VAL A 105 -10.06 -18.21 -1.63
C VAL A 105 -10.29 -18.41 -0.13
N VAL A 106 -9.57 -17.67 0.72
CA VAL A 106 -9.72 -17.80 2.17
C VAL A 106 -11.12 -17.35 2.60
N GLY A 107 -11.65 -16.24 2.07
CA GLY A 107 -13.00 -15.79 2.35
C GLY A 107 -14.05 -16.85 2.03
N ALA A 108 -13.96 -17.50 0.87
CA ALA A 108 -14.86 -18.59 0.49
C ALA A 108 -14.77 -19.79 1.43
N GLN A 109 -13.56 -20.15 1.90
CA GLN A 109 -13.37 -21.25 2.87
C GLN A 109 -14.05 -20.98 4.22
N TYR A 110 -14.09 -19.71 4.63
CA TYR A 110 -14.70 -19.30 5.91
C TYR A 110 -16.09 -18.67 5.77
N GLY A 111 -16.72 -18.76 4.59
CA GLY A 111 -18.09 -18.30 4.35
C GLY A 111 -18.25 -16.77 4.36
N VAL A 112 -17.18 -16.02 4.09
CA VAL A 112 -17.24 -14.56 3.93
C VAL A 112 -17.91 -14.23 2.60
N PRO A 113 -19.00 -13.43 2.58
CA PRO A 113 -19.66 -13.09 1.33
C PRO A 113 -18.77 -12.21 0.44
N PRO A 114 -18.86 -12.34 -0.90
CA PRO A 114 -18.08 -11.53 -1.84
C PRO A 114 -18.26 -10.01 -1.65
N GLU A 115 -19.43 -9.59 -1.17
CA GLU A 115 -19.78 -8.18 -0.96
C GLU A 115 -19.36 -7.66 0.43
N HIS A 116 -18.34 -8.19 1.01
CA HIS A 116 -17.91 -7.85 2.39
C HIS A 116 -17.47 -6.38 2.60
N GLY A 117 -17.61 -5.52 1.58
CA GLY A 117 -17.25 -4.10 1.69
C GLY A 117 -15.75 -3.83 1.78
N LEU A 118 -14.91 -4.81 1.45
CA LEU A 118 -13.46 -4.68 1.41
C LEU A 118 -13.00 -4.24 0.01
N GLU A 119 -12.36 -3.09 -0.06
CA GLU A 119 -11.69 -2.61 -1.29
C GLU A 119 -10.17 -2.81 -1.18
N ILE A 120 -9.55 -3.35 -2.23
CA ILE A 120 -8.09 -3.51 -2.31
C ILE A 120 -7.50 -2.44 -3.21
N ILE A 121 -6.63 -1.61 -2.65
CA ILE A 121 -6.06 -0.45 -3.32
C ILE A 121 -4.55 -0.58 -3.44
N SER A 122 -4.05 -0.56 -4.67
CA SER A 122 -2.63 -0.41 -4.97
C SER A 122 -2.24 1.06 -4.83
N VAL A 123 -1.31 1.35 -3.93
CA VAL A 123 -0.90 2.74 -3.65
C VAL A 123 0.12 3.29 -4.64
N GLY A 124 0.76 2.42 -5.46
CA GLY A 124 1.78 2.82 -6.44
C GLY A 124 3.16 3.07 -5.81
N GLY A 125 3.47 2.36 -4.73
CA GLY A 125 4.77 2.34 -4.07
C GLY A 125 4.71 2.69 -2.58
N LYS A 126 5.55 2.02 -1.79
CA LYS A 126 5.56 2.10 -0.31
C LYS A 126 5.64 3.51 0.28
N GLY A 127 6.18 4.49 -0.47
CA GLY A 127 6.24 5.89 -0.04
C GLY A 127 4.88 6.58 0.08
N LEU A 128 3.83 6.03 -0.52
CA LEU A 128 2.48 6.60 -0.49
C LEU A 128 1.58 6.03 0.61
N PHE A 129 1.96 4.93 1.27
CA PHE A 129 1.15 4.35 2.34
C PHE A 129 0.75 5.35 3.41
N SER A 130 1.67 6.21 3.82
CA SER A 130 1.39 7.25 4.84
C SER A 130 0.28 8.20 4.41
N ALA A 131 0.28 8.65 3.15
CA ALA A 131 -0.73 9.56 2.62
C ALA A 131 -2.12 8.88 2.55
N TYR A 132 -2.17 7.61 2.12
CA TYR A 132 -3.43 6.85 2.12
C TYR A 132 -3.96 6.61 3.52
N LYS A 133 -3.11 6.18 4.47
CA LYS A 133 -3.51 6.01 5.88
C LYS A 133 -4.07 7.31 6.47
N GLN A 134 -3.46 8.45 6.16
CA GLN A 134 -3.93 9.75 6.63
C GLN A 134 -5.33 10.09 6.09
N ILE A 135 -5.58 9.85 4.79
CA ILE A 135 -6.92 10.06 4.19
C ILE A 135 -7.94 9.11 4.80
N LEU A 136 -7.62 7.80 4.87
CA LEU A 136 -8.52 6.80 5.43
C LEU A 136 -8.86 7.09 6.90
N GLY A 137 -7.86 7.51 7.67
CA GLY A 137 -8.08 7.96 9.05
C GLY A 137 -8.98 9.19 9.14
N ALA A 138 -8.77 10.20 8.28
CA ALA A 138 -9.63 11.38 8.20
C ALA A 138 -11.07 11.06 7.79
N CYS A 139 -11.26 9.98 7.01
CA CYS A 139 -12.57 9.49 6.57
C CYS A 139 -13.22 8.50 7.56
N HIS A 140 -12.53 8.12 8.64
CA HIS A 140 -12.94 7.03 9.52
C HIS A 140 -13.20 5.72 8.75
N VAL A 141 -12.33 5.38 7.80
CA VAL A 141 -12.37 4.10 7.09
C VAL A 141 -11.39 3.14 7.74
N ASN A 142 -11.90 1.98 8.16
CA ASN A 142 -11.06 0.91 8.67
C ASN A 142 -10.10 0.45 7.57
N HIS A 143 -8.83 0.25 7.91
CA HIS A 143 -7.86 -0.15 6.92
C HIS A 143 -6.81 -1.11 7.48
N ALA A 144 -6.31 -1.95 6.60
CA ALA A 144 -5.13 -2.78 6.81
C ALA A 144 -4.12 -2.50 5.70
N LEU A 145 -2.90 -2.93 5.90
CA LEU A 145 -1.80 -2.75 4.95
C LEU A 145 -1.01 -4.05 4.85
N ILE A 146 -0.72 -4.48 3.62
CA ILE A 146 0.25 -5.53 3.34
C ILE A 146 1.38 -4.91 2.54
N ALA A 147 2.61 -5.13 2.99
CA ALA A 147 3.80 -4.61 2.33
C ALA A 147 4.95 -5.62 2.39
N ASP A 148 5.87 -5.48 1.46
CA ASP A 148 7.14 -6.16 1.49
C ASP A 148 7.91 -5.83 2.78
N ARG A 149 8.74 -6.76 3.23
CA ARG A 149 9.48 -6.62 4.49
C ARG A 149 10.37 -5.38 4.52
N ASP A 150 10.84 -4.91 3.38
CA ASP A 150 11.68 -3.73 3.26
C ASP A 150 10.95 -2.41 3.63
N TYR A 151 9.60 -2.43 3.75
CA TYR A 151 8.84 -1.31 4.30
C TYR A 151 9.24 -0.98 5.75
N ILE A 152 9.93 -1.87 6.43
CA ILE A 152 10.55 -1.64 7.74
C ILE A 152 11.46 -0.40 7.73
N GLU A 153 12.08 -0.07 6.60
CA GLU A 153 12.89 1.15 6.47
C GLU A 153 12.10 2.42 6.79
N GLN A 154 10.80 2.42 6.57
CA GLN A 154 9.93 3.57 6.89
C GLN A 154 9.36 3.52 8.30
N ILE A 155 8.99 2.33 8.79
CA ILE A 155 8.22 2.18 10.03
C ILE A 155 9.03 1.56 11.19
N GLY A 156 10.22 1.04 10.93
CA GLY A 156 11.07 0.37 11.90
C GLY A 156 11.73 1.35 12.89
N THR A 157 12.01 0.85 14.09
CA THR A 157 12.93 1.52 15.03
C THR A 157 14.37 1.44 14.52
N GLY A 158 15.27 2.26 15.06
CA GLY A 158 16.69 2.20 14.70
C GLY A 158 17.31 0.82 14.89
N GLU A 159 16.91 0.09 15.97
CA GLU A 159 17.38 -1.26 16.25
C GLU A 159 16.92 -2.25 15.16
N ILE A 160 15.66 -2.18 14.74
CA ILE A 160 15.12 -3.06 13.70
C ILE A 160 15.71 -2.73 12.33
N LYS A 161 15.85 -1.44 11.99
CA LYS A 161 16.51 -1.01 10.74
C LYS A 161 17.95 -1.47 10.65
N ALA A 162 18.67 -1.55 11.78
CA ALA A 162 20.04 -2.04 11.83
C ALA A 162 20.19 -3.53 11.44
N LEU A 163 19.10 -4.29 11.39
CA LEU A 163 19.09 -5.69 10.90
C LEU A 163 19.15 -5.78 9.37
N PHE A 164 19.04 -4.66 8.69
CA PHE A 164 19.03 -4.60 7.22
C PHE A 164 20.32 -4.00 6.69
N GLN A 165 20.64 -4.36 5.46
CA GLN A 165 21.73 -3.81 4.67
C GLN A 165 21.23 -3.36 3.31
N VAL A 166 22.04 -2.62 2.57
CA VAL A 166 21.72 -2.19 1.21
C VAL A 166 21.75 -3.38 0.26
N ASN A 167 20.69 -3.58 -0.51
CA ASN A 167 20.65 -4.55 -1.60
C ASN A 167 21.39 -3.98 -2.83
N ALA A 168 22.67 -4.27 -2.92
CA ALA A 168 23.53 -3.78 -3.97
C ALA A 168 23.17 -4.32 -5.37
N THR A 169 22.62 -5.54 -5.44
CA THR A 169 22.19 -6.14 -6.71
C THR A 169 20.99 -5.38 -7.28
N GLU A 170 19.98 -5.13 -6.46
CA GLU A 170 18.78 -4.40 -6.88
C GLU A 170 19.10 -2.96 -7.28
N ILE A 171 19.99 -2.28 -6.54
CA ILE A 171 20.48 -0.95 -6.93
C ILE A 171 21.15 -0.99 -8.29
N LYS A 172 21.97 -2.00 -8.55
CA LYS A 172 22.65 -2.15 -9.84
C LYS A 172 21.67 -2.33 -10.98
N GLU A 173 20.66 -3.18 -10.81
CA GLU A 173 19.66 -3.46 -11.83
C GLU A 173 18.81 -2.24 -12.16
N ASP A 174 18.32 -1.53 -11.15
CA ASP A 174 17.37 -0.43 -11.33
C ASP A 174 18.04 0.91 -11.71
N VAL A 175 19.18 1.21 -11.11
CA VAL A 175 19.80 2.54 -11.22
C VAL A 175 20.99 2.54 -12.17
N ILE A 176 21.66 1.40 -12.36
CA ILE A 176 22.96 1.32 -13.02
C ILE A 176 23.00 0.18 -14.05
N ALA A 177 21.88 -0.16 -14.64
CA ALA A 177 21.73 -1.25 -15.61
C ALA A 177 22.76 -1.26 -16.76
N ASN A 178 23.45 -0.14 -17.01
CA ASN A 178 24.46 0.00 -18.07
C ASN A 178 25.93 -0.13 -17.61
N VAL A 179 26.20 -0.31 -16.32
CA VAL A 179 27.58 -0.48 -15.81
C VAL A 179 27.95 -1.95 -15.75
N LYS A 180 28.40 -2.48 -16.88
CA LYS A 180 28.66 -3.94 -17.07
C LYS A 180 29.89 -4.50 -16.35
N SER A 181 30.79 -3.67 -15.80
CA SER A 181 32.12 -4.12 -15.34
C SER A 181 32.34 -4.09 -13.83
N ILE A 182 31.40 -3.58 -13.04
CA ILE A 182 31.52 -3.44 -11.58
C ILE A 182 30.37 -4.17 -10.92
N ASP A 183 30.66 -5.01 -9.92
CA ASP A 183 29.60 -5.64 -9.11
C ASP A 183 28.93 -4.59 -8.20
N GLY A 184 27.67 -4.88 -7.81
CA GLY A 184 26.87 -3.93 -7.06
C GLY A 184 27.45 -3.55 -5.70
N ALA A 185 28.10 -4.48 -5.00
CA ALA A 185 28.70 -4.21 -3.69
C ALA A 185 29.90 -3.26 -3.81
N THR A 186 30.77 -3.49 -4.80
CA THR A 186 31.91 -2.61 -5.10
C THR A 186 31.45 -1.21 -5.48
N LEU A 187 30.35 -1.09 -6.23
CA LEU A 187 29.80 0.18 -6.63
C LEU A 187 29.24 0.96 -5.43
N VAL A 188 28.47 0.30 -4.56
CA VAL A 188 27.97 0.90 -3.32
C VAL A 188 29.12 1.41 -2.47
N ALA A 189 30.17 0.59 -2.27
CA ALA A 189 31.33 0.98 -1.48
C ALA A 189 32.04 2.23 -2.05
N ARG A 190 32.25 2.28 -3.38
CA ARG A 190 32.87 3.44 -4.04
C ARG A 190 32.04 4.72 -3.91
N ILE A 191 30.72 4.61 -4.01
CA ILE A 191 29.83 5.76 -3.85
C ILE A 191 29.83 6.22 -2.40
N ASP A 192 29.78 5.31 -1.43
CA ASP A 192 29.85 5.64 -0.01
C ASP A 192 31.17 6.33 0.34
N GLU A 193 32.30 5.88 -0.22
CA GLU A 193 33.64 6.51 -0.06
C GLU A 193 33.66 7.92 -0.66
N ALA A 194 33.12 8.10 -1.88
CA ALA A 194 33.02 9.40 -2.53
C ALA A 194 32.15 10.38 -1.73
N MET A 195 31.07 9.90 -1.11
CA MET A 195 30.22 10.71 -0.24
C MET A 195 30.88 11.05 1.08
N ALA A 196 31.57 10.10 1.70
CA ALA A 196 32.34 10.34 2.93
C ALA A 196 33.43 11.42 2.76
N SER A 197 33.99 11.52 1.56
CA SER A 197 34.95 12.59 1.21
C SER A 197 34.33 13.97 0.99
N GLY A 198 32.99 14.09 1.03
CA GLY A 198 32.28 15.36 0.80
C GLY A 198 32.28 15.86 -0.64
N ALA A 199 32.70 15.03 -1.60
CA ALA A 199 32.87 15.42 -3.00
C ALA A 199 31.56 15.62 -3.79
N TRP A 200 30.41 15.18 -3.27
CA TRP A 200 29.17 15.00 -4.06
C TRP A 200 28.02 15.91 -3.66
N GLY A 201 28.15 16.78 -2.67
CA GLY A 201 27.11 17.75 -2.32
C GLY A 201 25.69 17.14 -2.24
N ASP A 202 24.75 17.65 -3.05
CA ASP A 202 23.35 17.21 -3.04
C ASP A 202 23.13 15.74 -3.48
N ALA A 203 24.09 15.11 -4.15
CA ALA A 203 24.02 13.70 -4.53
C ALA A 203 23.95 12.78 -3.30
N GLN A 204 24.45 13.21 -2.15
CA GLN A 204 24.36 12.46 -0.89
C GLN A 204 22.91 12.20 -0.46
N ASN A 205 22.04 13.18 -0.58
CA ASN A 205 20.63 13.04 -0.21
C ASN A 205 19.92 12.08 -1.16
N VAL A 206 20.18 12.19 -2.46
CA VAL A 206 19.60 11.30 -3.47
C VAL A 206 20.08 9.87 -3.27
N TRP A 207 21.38 9.68 -3.04
CA TRP A 207 21.93 8.35 -2.79
C TRP A 207 21.40 7.71 -1.51
N SER A 208 21.30 8.47 -0.42
CA SER A 208 20.72 8.02 0.84
C SER A 208 19.25 7.60 0.64
N TYR A 209 18.49 8.36 -0.16
CA TYR A 209 17.13 7.99 -0.53
C TYR A 209 17.09 6.68 -1.31
N ILE A 210 17.94 6.48 -2.31
CA ILE A 210 18.02 5.24 -3.09
C ILE A 210 18.35 4.05 -2.19
N LYS A 211 19.34 4.19 -1.32
CA LYS A 211 19.74 3.13 -0.37
C LYS A 211 18.57 2.73 0.56
N SER A 212 17.86 3.69 1.09
CA SER A 212 16.72 3.43 1.99
C SER A 212 15.56 2.70 1.32
N ARG A 213 15.51 2.68 -0.01
CA ARG A 213 14.47 1.99 -0.80
C ARG A 213 14.91 0.62 -1.32
N ARG A 214 16.17 0.27 -1.14
CA ARG A 214 16.79 -0.95 -1.64
C ARG A 214 17.52 -1.65 -0.51
N VAL A 215 16.76 -2.11 0.48
CA VAL A 215 17.30 -2.79 1.65
C VAL A 215 16.88 -4.25 1.68
N GLU A 216 17.79 -5.09 2.14
CA GLU A 216 17.56 -6.51 2.36
C GLU A 216 17.99 -6.92 3.77
N LEU A 217 17.45 -8.02 4.25
CA LEU A 217 17.81 -8.54 5.57
C LEU A 217 19.25 -9.07 5.55
N LYS A 218 20.03 -8.74 6.56
CA LYS A 218 21.40 -9.27 6.71
C LYS A 218 21.37 -10.80 6.76
N PRO A 219 22.29 -11.50 6.09
CA PRO A 219 22.25 -12.96 5.96
C PRO A 219 22.54 -13.70 7.27
N ASN A 220 23.28 -13.09 8.19
CA ASN A 220 23.82 -13.75 9.39
C ASN A 220 23.24 -13.15 10.69
N LEU A 221 21.91 -13.07 10.78
CA LEU A 221 21.24 -12.66 12.02
C LEU A 221 21.37 -13.74 13.09
N THR A 222 21.62 -13.30 14.32
CA THR A 222 21.53 -14.13 15.52
C THR A 222 20.06 -14.54 15.77
N ASP A 223 19.86 -15.55 16.60
CA ASP A 223 18.49 -15.97 16.92
C ASP A 223 17.73 -14.92 17.75
N ASP A 224 18.42 -14.14 18.59
CA ASP A 224 17.84 -12.98 19.29
C ASP A 224 17.38 -11.89 18.30
N GLU A 225 18.20 -11.58 17.27
CA GLU A 225 17.85 -10.62 16.24
C GLU A 225 16.65 -11.08 15.39
N LYS A 226 16.60 -12.38 15.04
CA LYS A 226 15.44 -12.96 14.34
C LYS A 226 14.18 -12.86 15.19
N GLN A 227 14.28 -13.15 16.48
CA GLN A 227 13.15 -13.04 17.40
C GLN A 227 12.66 -11.59 17.51
N LYS A 228 13.55 -10.62 17.69
CA LYS A 228 13.21 -9.19 17.72
C LYS A 228 12.50 -8.74 16.46
N LEU A 229 12.97 -9.19 15.28
CA LEU A 229 12.32 -8.89 14.01
C LEU A 229 10.91 -9.48 13.95
N ASN A 230 10.77 -10.75 14.34
CA ASN A 230 9.46 -11.42 14.35
C ASN A 230 8.48 -10.74 15.32
N ASP A 231 8.92 -10.40 16.51
CA ASP A 231 8.11 -9.69 17.51
C ASP A 231 7.67 -8.31 17.01
N PHE A 232 8.55 -7.62 16.28
CA PHE A 232 8.20 -6.36 15.63
C PHE A 232 7.11 -6.55 14.57
N ILE A 233 7.24 -7.55 13.69
CA ILE A 233 6.26 -7.85 12.64
C ILE A 233 4.90 -8.21 13.26
N VAL A 234 4.88 -9.10 14.24
CA VAL A 234 3.65 -9.52 14.94
C VAL A 234 2.97 -8.32 15.62
N ARG A 235 3.74 -7.52 16.34
CA ARG A 235 3.20 -6.32 17.00
C ARG A 235 2.60 -5.34 16.01
N LYS A 236 3.25 -5.10 14.86
CA LYS A 236 2.72 -4.21 13.81
C LYS A 236 1.42 -4.73 13.21
N ALA A 237 1.31 -6.03 13.00
CA ALA A 237 0.08 -6.67 12.53
C ALA A 237 -1.06 -6.50 13.54
N GLN A 238 -0.79 -6.74 14.83
CA GLN A 238 -1.80 -6.69 15.89
C GLN A 238 -2.24 -5.28 16.27
N SER A 239 -1.30 -4.32 16.35
CA SER A 239 -1.60 -2.97 16.86
C SER A 239 -1.97 -1.96 15.79
N GLU A 240 -1.50 -2.14 14.56
CA GLU A 240 -1.66 -1.16 13.48
C GLU A 240 -2.28 -1.75 12.20
N ALA A 241 -2.64 -3.06 12.19
CA ALA A 241 -3.06 -3.81 11.01
C ALA A 241 -2.08 -3.67 9.82
N VAL A 242 -0.77 -3.63 10.12
CA VAL A 242 0.31 -3.58 9.15
C VAL A 242 0.97 -4.95 9.06
N HIS A 243 0.70 -5.66 7.98
CA HIS A 243 1.23 -6.99 7.71
C HIS A 243 2.47 -6.88 6.82
N LEU A 244 3.62 -7.27 7.35
CA LEU A 244 4.87 -7.33 6.61
C LEU A 244 5.14 -8.76 6.18
N LEU A 245 5.45 -8.96 4.89
CA LEU A 245 5.74 -10.27 4.34
C LEU A 245 7.04 -10.84 4.94
N LYS A 246 6.95 -11.91 5.72
CA LYS A 246 8.09 -12.49 6.47
C LYS A 246 9.17 -13.04 5.53
N LEU A 247 8.81 -13.51 4.34
CA LEU A 247 9.76 -13.99 3.34
C LEU A 247 10.44 -12.90 2.53
N GLY A 248 10.01 -11.64 2.70
CA GLY A 248 10.62 -10.47 2.05
C GLY A 248 9.71 -9.81 1.05
N THR A 249 9.61 -10.35 -0.15
CA THR A 249 8.79 -9.82 -1.24
C THR A 249 7.73 -10.82 -1.68
N LEU A 250 6.73 -10.35 -2.42
CA LEU A 250 5.67 -11.22 -2.97
C LEU A 250 6.23 -12.39 -3.77
N GLU A 251 7.28 -12.18 -4.57
CA GLU A 251 7.86 -13.22 -5.41
C GLU A 251 8.38 -14.42 -4.61
N ALA A 252 8.77 -14.21 -3.35
CA ALA A 252 9.22 -15.30 -2.47
C ALA A 252 8.09 -16.27 -2.07
N TYR A 253 6.84 -15.84 -2.19
CA TYR A 253 5.64 -16.66 -1.91
C TYR A 253 5.20 -17.50 -3.10
N LEU A 254 5.64 -17.14 -4.31
CA LEU A 254 5.22 -17.81 -5.53
C LEU A 254 5.95 -19.15 -5.72
N PRO A 255 5.31 -20.15 -6.34
CA PRO A 255 5.97 -21.40 -6.69
C PRO A 255 7.06 -21.19 -7.73
N GLU A 256 7.97 -22.17 -7.85
CA GLU A 256 9.04 -22.16 -8.84
C GLU A 256 8.45 -22.01 -10.26
N GLY A 257 9.09 -21.20 -11.10
CA GLY A 257 8.56 -20.87 -12.44
C GLY A 257 7.67 -19.63 -12.50
N TYR A 258 7.10 -19.20 -11.37
CA TYR A 258 6.29 -17.96 -11.26
C TYR A 258 6.99 -16.85 -10.50
N LYS A 259 8.16 -17.08 -9.93
CA LYS A 259 9.00 -16.10 -9.21
C LYS A 259 9.55 -15.04 -10.17
N SER A 260 8.70 -14.14 -10.63
CA SER A 260 9.10 -13.05 -11.54
C SER A 260 8.13 -11.87 -11.42
N LYS A 261 8.59 -10.69 -11.85
CA LYS A 261 7.75 -9.48 -11.97
C LYS A 261 6.94 -9.44 -13.28
N ASP A 262 6.71 -10.58 -13.90
CA ASP A 262 5.91 -10.73 -15.12
C ASP A 262 4.42 -10.82 -14.77
N THR A 263 3.67 -9.79 -15.12
CA THR A 263 2.24 -9.68 -14.83
C THR A 263 1.42 -10.79 -15.49
N ASP A 264 1.77 -11.19 -16.72
CA ASP A 264 1.02 -12.25 -17.44
C ASP A 264 1.20 -13.61 -16.76
N LYS A 265 2.42 -13.90 -16.27
CA LYS A 265 2.68 -15.11 -15.49
C LYS A 265 1.89 -15.10 -14.18
N LEU A 266 1.89 -13.98 -13.49
CA LEU A 266 1.13 -13.85 -12.25
C LEU A 266 -0.38 -14.06 -12.50
N ILE A 267 -0.95 -13.41 -13.52
CA ILE A 267 -2.36 -13.56 -13.87
C ILE A 267 -2.69 -15.03 -14.18
N ARG A 268 -1.86 -15.72 -14.96
CA ARG A 268 -2.04 -17.17 -15.25
C ARG A 268 -2.05 -17.99 -13.97
N PHE A 269 -1.14 -17.72 -13.06
CA PHE A 269 -1.06 -18.44 -11.78
C PHE A 269 -2.29 -18.20 -10.90
N VAL A 270 -2.68 -16.94 -10.66
CA VAL A 270 -3.82 -16.62 -9.80
C VAL A 270 -5.16 -17.06 -10.40
N SER A 271 -5.24 -17.22 -11.73
CA SER A 271 -6.43 -17.72 -12.43
C SER A 271 -6.55 -19.24 -12.44
N SER A 272 -5.52 -19.96 -11.98
CA SER A 272 -5.55 -21.43 -11.92
C SER A 272 -6.53 -21.90 -10.82
N ASP A 273 -7.23 -23.01 -11.11
CA ASP A 273 -8.07 -23.68 -10.11
C ASP A 273 -7.22 -24.28 -8.98
N THR A 274 -5.96 -24.60 -9.25
CA THR A 274 -5.00 -25.15 -8.29
C THR A 274 -4.18 -24.07 -7.57
N PHE A 275 -4.46 -22.77 -7.80
CA PHE A 275 -3.71 -21.65 -7.24
C PHE A 275 -3.33 -21.87 -5.76
N TRP A 276 -4.31 -22.18 -4.93
CA TRP A 276 -4.10 -22.29 -3.49
C TRP A 276 -3.27 -23.49 -3.08
N THR A 277 -3.47 -24.63 -3.75
CA THR A 277 -2.75 -25.88 -3.49
C THR A 277 -1.33 -25.87 -4.04
N ASP A 278 -1.07 -25.11 -5.10
CA ASP A 278 0.25 -24.97 -5.71
C ASP A 278 1.17 -24.01 -4.93
N LEU A 279 0.63 -23.21 -4.01
CA LEU A 279 1.45 -22.41 -3.11
C LEU A 279 2.24 -23.30 -2.15
N PRO A 280 3.54 -23.00 -1.92
CA PRO A 280 4.33 -23.72 -0.93
C PRO A 280 3.67 -23.64 0.46
N GLU A 281 3.83 -24.67 1.27
CA GLU A 281 3.07 -24.83 2.52
C GLU A 281 3.29 -23.69 3.53
N LEU A 282 4.55 -23.36 3.82
CA LEU A 282 4.88 -22.30 4.78
C LEU A 282 4.38 -20.92 4.32
N PRO A 283 4.64 -20.47 3.07
CA PRO A 283 4.02 -19.28 2.52
C PRO A 283 2.50 -19.27 2.62
N ARG A 284 1.85 -20.39 2.29
CA ARG A 284 0.38 -20.51 2.33
C ARG A 284 -0.19 -20.33 3.72
N GLN A 285 0.46 -20.89 4.76
CA GLN A 285 0.05 -20.71 6.15
C GLN A 285 0.12 -19.22 6.57
N GLU A 286 1.20 -18.53 6.25
CA GLU A 286 1.31 -17.10 6.53
C GLU A 286 0.26 -16.28 5.78
N LEU A 287 0.03 -16.57 4.50
CA LEU A 287 -1.00 -15.89 3.71
C LEU A 287 -2.41 -16.11 4.26
N GLU A 288 -2.70 -17.31 4.77
CA GLU A 288 -3.98 -17.61 5.43
C GLU A 288 -4.15 -16.78 6.73
N GLU A 289 -3.11 -16.68 7.56
CA GLU A 289 -3.13 -15.87 8.78
C GLU A 289 -3.37 -14.38 8.45
N ILE A 290 -2.65 -13.84 7.46
CA ILE A 290 -2.84 -12.46 6.98
C ILE A 290 -4.27 -12.26 6.48
N ALA A 291 -4.76 -13.17 5.64
CA ALA A 291 -6.10 -13.08 5.08
C ALA A 291 -7.19 -13.13 6.17
N LYS A 292 -7.07 -14.02 7.15
CA LYS A 292 -7.99 -14.07 8.31
C LYS A 292 -8.00 -12.75 9.07
N SER A 293 -6.84 -12.19 9.35
CA SER A 293 -6.73 -10.89 10.03
C SER A 293 -7.37 -9.76 9.21
N VAL A 294 -7.11 -9.71 7.91
CA VAL A 294 -7.69 -8.70 7.01
C VAL A 294 -9.20 -8.86 6.90
N LEU A 295 -9.71 -10.08 6.84
CA LEU A 295 -11.14 -10.36 6.77
C LEU A 295 -11.87 -10.24 8.14
N GLY A 296 -11.11 -10.07 9.24
CA GLY A 296 -11.70 -9.99 10.58
C GLY A 296 -12.21 -11.32 11.11
N LEU A 297 -11.67 -12.42 10.62
CA LEU A 297 -11.98 -13.77 11.08
C LEU A 297 -11.20 -14.05 12.39
N ALA A 298 -11.86 -14.74 13.32
CA ALA A 298 -11.17 -15.18 14.53
C ALA A 298 -10.02 -16.14 14.17
N SER A 299 -8.85 -15.91 14.75
CA SER A 299 -7.68 -16.78 14.63
C SER A 299 -7.86 -18.06 15.47
#